data_d8e8059124668191b2c02fc58c8e591b
#
_entry.id   d8e8059124668191b2c02fc58c8e591b
#
_cell.length_a   1.000
_cell.length_b   1.000
_cell.length_c   1.000
_cell.angle_alpha   90.00
_cell.angle_beta   90.00
_cell.angle_gamma   90.00
#
_symmetry.space_group_name_H-M   'P 1'
#
loop_
_entity.id
_entity.type
_entity.pdbx_description
1 polymer ?
#
loop_
_entity_poly.entity_id
_entity_poly.type
_entity_poly.pdbx_seq_one_letter_code
_entity_poly.pdbx_strand_id
1 'polypeptide(L)'
;MANFNLAIPVTLDNEGGLSENPSDPGGLTNFGISQRSYPDVDIRNLTRDAAAAIYRRDFWRYDAVLSQPVATKLFDMSVNMGHTAIAILQRCVSVPADGLWGPTTCAAVNTVNAAMPGLLDEYKMELANHYRNIVLAKPELAQFLQDWLRRAAQ
;
A
#
# COMPACT_ATOMS: atom_id res chain seq x y z
N MET A 1 -14.23 -9.40 8.82
CA MET A 1 -14.00 -7.98 8.50
C MET A 1 -12.59 -7.62 8.90
N ALA A 2 -11.89 -6.87 8.05
CA ALA A 2 -10.51 -6.52 8.30
C ALA A 2 -10.36 -5.50 9.44
N ASN A 3 -9.21 -5.57 10.11
CA ASN A 3 -8.87 -4.73 11.25
C ASN A 3 -7.62 -3.89 10.93
N PHE A 4 -7.77 -2.58 10.97
CA PHE A 4 -6.68 -1.63 10.75
C PHE A 4 -5.47 -1.88 11.66
N ASN A 5 -5.70 -2.16 12.94
CA ASN A 5 -4.62 -2.35 13.91
C ASN A 5 -3.74 -3.58 13.61
N LEU A 6 -4.24 -4.54 12.83
CA LEU A 6 -3.47 -5.68 12.35
C LEU A 6 -2.72 -5.35 11.03
N ALA A 7 -3.18 -4.35 10.28
CA ALA A 7 -2.56 -3.95 9.00
C ALA A 7 -1.45 -2.91 9.18
N ILE A 8 -1.67 -1.90 10.04
CA ILE A 8 -0.79 -0.74 10.15
C ILE A 8 0.66 -1.05 10.54
N PRO A 9 0.99 -2.06 11.38
CA PRO A 9 2.37 -2.36 11.71
C PRO A 9 3.22 -2.68 10.48
N VAL A 10 2.67 -3.43 9.52
CA VAL A 10 3.37 -3.80 8.27
C VAL A 10 3.73 -2.55 7.47
N THR A 11 2.79 -1.63 7.31
CA THR A 11 3.00 -0.39 6.56
C THR A 11 4.03 0.51 7.24
N LEU A 12 3.94 0.72 8.56
CA LEU A 12 4.90 1.56 9.28
C LEU A 12 6.32 1.00 9.27
N ASP A 13 6.47 -0.34 9.29
CA ASP A 13 7.76 -0.99 9.18
C ASP A 13 8.37 -0.84 7.77
N ASN A 14 7.54 -0.83 6.74
CA ASN A 14 7.95 -0.60 5.35
C ASN A 14 8.29 0.87 5.06
N GLU A 15 7.57 1.82 5.65
CA GLU A 15 7.80 3.26 5.42
C GLU A 15 9.04 3.79 6.15
N GLY A 16 9.51 3.10 7.20
CA GLY A 16 10.72 3.47 7.93
C GLY A 16 10.53 4.65 8.89
N GLY A 17 11.66 5.20 9.35
CA GLY A 17 11.71 6.25 10.36
C GLY A 17 11.92 7.67 9.78
N LEU A 18 12.50 8.52 10.61
CA LEU A 18 12.83 9.89 10.27
C LEU A 18 13.89 9.95 9.16
N SER A 19 13.57 10.68 8.10
CA SER A 19 14.48 10.99 6.98
C SER A 19 14.49 12.48 6.74
N GLU A 20 15.68 13.04 6.62
CA GLU A 20 15.94 14.46 6.39
C GLU A 20 16.88 14.58 5.20
N ASN A 21 16.34 14.42 4.00
CA ASN A 21 17.13 14.56 2.78
C ASN A 21 16.80 15.91 2.10
N PRO A 22 17.74 16.88 2.09
CA PRO A 22 17.54 18.18 1.44
C PRO A 22 17.21 18.08 -0.05
N SER A 23 17.57 16.96 -0.70
CA SER A 23 17.30 16.71 -2.13
C SER A 23 15.94 16.05 -2.35
N ASP A 24 15.23 15.67 -1.28
CA ASP A 24 13.90 15.08 -1.39
C ASP A 24 12.85 16.19 -1.54
N PRO A 25 12.04 16.18 -2.61
CA PRO A 25 10.93 17.13 -2.78
C PRO A 25 9.92 17.11 -1.64
N GLY A 26 9.85 16.03 -0.86
CA GLY A 26 9.00 15.90 0.33
C GLY A 26 9.54 16.62 1.56
N GLY A 27 10.84 16.94 1.58
CA GLY A 27 11.52 17.53 2.73
C GLY A 27 11.66 16.56 3.89
N LEU A 28 11.36 17.03 5.10
CA LEU A 28 11.34 16.20 6.30
C LEU A 28 10.22 15.15 6.22
N THR A 29 10.58 13.86 6.40
CA THR A 29 9.64 12.74 6.33
C THR A 29 9.86 11.82 7.54
N ASN A 30 8.78 11.34 8.13
CA ASN A 30 8.82 10.36 9.22
C ASN A 30 7.66 9.38 9.08
N PHE A 31 7.92 8.08 9.16
CA PHE A 31 6.93 7.03 8.90
C PHE A 31 6.18 7.21 7.57
N GLY A 32 6.87 7.67 6.51
CA GLY A 32 6.26 7.94 5.21
C GLY A 32 5.41 9.22 5.11
N ILE A 33 5.25 9.96 6.21
CA ILE A 33 4.47 11.19 6.29
C ILE A 33 5.41 12.39 6.13
N SER A 34 5.19 13.19 5.07
CA SER A 34 6.06 14.32 4.74
C SER A 34 5.52 15.65 5.27
N GLN A 35 6.43 16.55 5.64
CA GLN A 35 6.09 17.91 6.04
C GLN A 35 5.33 18.67 4.94
N ARG A 36 5.63 18.37 3.68
CA ARG A 36 4.94 18.97 2.54
C ARG A 36 3.46 18.59 2.48
N SER A 37 3.16 17.29 2.73
CA SER A 37 1.78 16.78 2.68
C SER A 37 0.98 17.12 3.93
N TYR A 38 1.67 17.33 5.05
CA TYR A 38 1.07 17.61 6.36
C TYR A 38 1.80 18.80 7.02
N PRO A 39 1.60 20.03 6.49
CA PRO A 39 2.35 21.20 6.92
C PRO A 39 2.15 21.58 8.40
N ASP A 40 1.00 21.21 8.97
CA ASP A 40 0.63 21.52 10.36
C ASP A 40 1.04 20.42 11.37
N VAL A 41 1.69 19.34 10.89
CA VAL A 41 2.15 18.23 11.74
C VAL A 41 3.62 18.40 12.08
N ASP A 42 3.99 18.24 13.34
CA ASP A 42 5.40 18.15 13.75
C ASP A 42 5.98 16.79 13.33
N ILE A 43 6.47 16.74 12.08
CA ILE A 43 7.00 15.51 11.48
C ILE A 43 8.23 15.02 12.24
N ARG A 44 9.07 15.90 12.75
CA ARG A 44 10.29 15.53 13.46
C ARG A 44 10.00 14.71 14.73
N ASN A 45 8.98 15.10 15.46
CA ASN A 45 8.56 14.45 16.71
C ASN A 45 7.34 13.54 16.54
N LEU A 46 6.97 13.21 15.28
CA LEU A 46 5.83 12.33 15.00
C LEU A 46 6.05 10.96 15.64
N THR A 47 5.12 10.58 16.51
CA THR A 47 5.13 9.24 17.12
C THR A 47 4.50 8.21 16.18
N ARG A 48 4.83 6.92 16.40
CA ARG A 48 4.23 5.81 15.65
C ARG A 48 2.69 5.80 15.76
N ASP A 49 2.15 6.10 16.93
CA ASP A 49 0.70 6.15 17.15
C ASP A 49 0.04 7.32 16.43
N ALA A 50 0.68 8.49 16.43
CA ALA A 50 0.19 9.64 15.69
C ALA A 50 0.24 9.41 14.16
N ALA A 51 1.31 8.77 13.66
CA ALA A 51 1.38 8.33 12.27
C ALA A 51 0.27 7.32 11.93
N ALA A 52 0.02 6.33 12.79
CA ALA A 52 -1.07 5.37 12.61
C ALA A 52 -2.45 6.05 12.54
N ALA A 53 -2.69 7.08 13.37
CA ALA A 53 -3.94 7.84 13.33
C ALA A 53 -4.14 8.58 11.99
N ILE A 54 -3.07 9.14 11.42
CA ILE A 54 -3.09 9.76 10.09
C ILE A 54 -3.42 8.72 9.03
N TYR A 55 -2.75 7.56 9.04
CA TYR A 55 -3.01 6.47 8.09
C TYR A 55 -4.44 5.93 8.20
N ARG A 56 -4.98 5.81 9.41
CA ARG A 56 -6.37 5.39 9.64
C ARG A 56 -7.36 6.36 9.01
N ARG A 57 -7.14 7.66 9.21
CA ARG A 57 -8.03 8.71 8.71
C ARG A 57 -7.98 8.85 7.19
N ASP A 58 -6.78 8.87 6.62
CA ASP A 58 -6.57 9.33 5.24
C ASP A 58 -6.47 8.18 4.24
N PHE A 59 -6.02 6.99 4.65
CA PHE A 59 -5.71 5.89 3.73
C PHE A 59 -6.54 4.62 3.95
N TRP A 60 -6.98 4.31 5.18
CA TRP A 60 -7.70 3.07 5.42
C TRP A 60 -9.16 3.12 4.96
N ARG A 61 -9.56 2.17 4.08
CA ARG A 61 -10.90 2.05 3.49
C ARG A 61 -11.39 0.60 3.45
N TYR A 62 -10.71 -0.33 4.09
CA TYR A 62 -10.78 -1.78 3.83
C TYR A 62 -11.49 -2.57 4.93
N ASP A 63 -12.23 -1.93 5.83
CA ASP A 63 -12.94 -2.59 6.94
C ASP A 63 -13.89 -3.71 6.47
N ALA A 64 -14.53 -3.55 5.29
CA ALA A 64 -15.48 -4.52 4.75
C ALA A 64 -14.82 -5.73 4.03
N VAL A 65 -13.50 -5.75 3.85
CA VAL A 65 -12.79 -6.91 3.33
C VAL A 65 -12.81 -8.04 4.36
N LEU A 66 -13.17 -9.25 3.95
CA LEU A 66 -13.29 -10.38 4.87
C LEU A 66 -11.95 -11.03 5.19
N SER A 67 -11.01 -11.02 4.24
CA SER A 67 -9.67 -11.56 4.42
C SER A 67 -8.71 -10.50 4.98
N GLN A 68 -8.26 -10.68 6.22
CA GLN A 68 -7.25 -9.78 6.81
C GLN A 68 -5.94 -9.72 6.01
N PRO A 69 -5.36 -10.84 5.54
CA PRO A 69 -4.13 -10.78 4.74
C PRO A 69 -4.28 -9.97 3.45
N VAL A 70 -5.40 -10.14 2.72
CA VAL A 70 -5.69 -9.35 1.51
C VAL A 70 -5.84 -7.88 1.84
N ALA A 71 -6.60 -7.53 2.88
CA ALA A 71 -6.77 -6.14 3.30
C ALA A 71 -5.46 -5.48 3.74
N THR A 72 -4.62 -6.22 4.48
CA THR A 72 -3.30 -5.73 4.92
C THR A 72 -2.40 -5.45 3.72
N LYS A 73 -2.31 -6.40 2.77
CA LYS A 73 -1.50 -6.21 1.57
C LYS A 73 -2.02 -5.06 0.70
N LEU A 74 -3.33 -5.00 0.47
CA LEU A 74 -3.95 -3.92 -0.30
C LEU A 74 -3.69 -2.56 0.33
N PHE A 75 -3.83 -2.45 1.65
CA PHE A 75 -3.56 -1.20 2.37
C PHE A 75 -2.09 -0.77 2.22
N ASP A 76 -1.14 -1.65 2.52
CA ASP A 76 0.29 -1.38 2.40
C ASP A 76 0.67 -0.93 0.99
N MET A 77 0.16 -1.63 -0.03
CA MET A 77 0.44 -1.29 -1.42
C MET A 77 -0.28 -0.03 -1.88
N SER A 78 -1.46 0.28 -1.33
CA SER A 78 -2.15 1.54 -1.63
C SER A 78 -1.42 2.75 -1.05
N VAL A 79 -0.77 2.60 0.09
CA VAL A 79 0.13 3.63 0.63
C VAL A 79 1.34 3.82 -0.28
N ASN A 80 1.93 2.73 -0.79
CA ASN A 80 3.13 2.77 -1.62
C ASN A 80 2.88 3.29 -3.06
N MET A 81 1.83 2.80 -3.74
CA MET A 81 1.60 3.09 -5.16
C MET A 81 0.19 3.62 -5.47
N GLY A 82 -0.58 4.00 -4.44
CA GLY A 82 -1.88 4.64 -4.61
C GLY A 82 -2.90 3.79 -5.39
N HIS A 83 -3.59 4.44 -6.32
CA HIS A 83 -4.62 3.83 -7.17
C HIS A 83 -4.14 2.61 -7.98
N THR A 84 -2.84 2.56 -8.30
CA THR A 84 -2.25 1.44 -9.05
C THR A 84 -2.40 0.11 -8.28
N ALA A 85 -2.21 0.11 -6.97
CA ALA A 85 -2.42 -1.08 -6.15
C ALA A 85 -3.84 -1.62 -6.25
N ILE A 86 -4.83 -0.72 -6.21
CA ILE A 86 -6.25 -1.08 -6.34
C ILE A 86 -6.53 -1.63 -7.74
N ALA A 87 -6.03 -0.97 -8.79
CA ALA A 87 -6.22 -1.40 -10.18
C ALA A 87 -5.60 -2.79 -10.44
N ILE A 88 -4.47 -3.12 -9.82
CA ILE A 88 -3.87 -4.46 -9.91
C ILE A 88 -4.82 -5.50 -9.26
N LEU A 89 -5.31 -5.24 -8.05
CA LEU A 89 -6.25 -6.16 -7.39
C LEU A 89 -7.57 -6.30 -8.16
N GLN A 90 -8.08 -5.21 -8.75
CA GLN A 90 -9.28 -5.25 -9.59
C GLN A 90 -9.12 -6.19 -10.78
N ARG A 91 -7.94 -6.24 -11.42
CA ARG A 91 -7.64 -7.20 -12.47
C ARG A 91 -7.66 -8.65 -11.96
N CYS A 92 -7.07 -8.92 -10.80
CA CYS A 92 -7.09 -10.26 -10.19
C CYS A 92 -8.53 -10.75 -9.91
N VAL A 93 -9.47 -9.84 -9.62
CA VAL A 93 -10.87 -10.20 -9.35
C VAL A 93 -11.81 -9.93 -10.53
N SER A 94 -11.27 -9.68 -11.72
CA SER A 94 -11.99 -9.52 -13.00
C SER A 94 -13.08 -8.43 -12.98
N VAL A 95 -12.82 -7.30 -12.34
CA VAL A 95 -13.65 -6.10 -12.42
C VAL A 95 -12.90 -4.97 -13.15
N PRO A 96 -13.59 -3.90 -13.62
CA PRO A 96 -12.94 -2.76 -14.25
C PRO A 96 -11.81 -2.20 -13.38
N ALA A 97 -10.60 -2.09 -13.94
CA ALA A 97 -9.40 -1.66 -13.23
C ALA A 97 -9.24 -0.14 -13.27
N ASP A 98 -10.20 0.58 -12.66
CA ASP A 98 -10.22 2.04 -12.58
C ASP A 98 -9.37 2.63 -11.44
N GLY A 99 -8.85 1.76 -10.56
CA GLY A 99 -8.05 2.16 -9.39
C GLY A 99 -8.87 2.80 -8.28
N LEU A 100 -10.20 2.75 -8.33
CA LEU A 100 -11.08 3.30 -7.31
C LEU A 100 -11.59 2.19 -6.38
N TRP A 101 -11.42 2.40 -5.08
CA TRP A 101 -11.96 1.47 -4.09
C TRP A 101 -13.42 1.79 -3.79
N GLY A 102 -14.30 0.81 -3.99
CA GLY A 102 -15.72 0.97 -3.75
C GLY A 102 -16.42 -0.36 -3.46
N PRO A 103 -17.76 -0.32 -3.22
CA PRO A 103 -18.55 -1.52 -2.87
C PRO A 103 -18.44 -2.64 -3.89
N THR A 104 -18.42 -2.33 -5.20
CA THR A 104 -18.29 -3.31 -6.28
C THR A 104 -16.97 -4.06 -6.19
N THR A 105 -15.85 -3.34 -6.06
CA THR A 105 -14.52 -3.94 -5.90
C THR A 105 -14.45 -4.78 -4.63
N CYS A 106 -14.95 -4.26 -3.50
CA CYS A 106 -14.95 -4.98 -2.23
C CYS A 106 -15.76 -6.29 -2.32
N ALA A 107 -16.95 -6.27 -2.92
CA ALA A 107 -17.76 -7.47 -3.09
C ALA A 107 -17.05 -8.52 -3.98
N ALA A 108 -16.43 -8.10 -5.08
CA ALA A 108 -15.67 -8.98 -5.96
C ALA A 108 -14.48 -9.63 -5.22
N VAL A 109 -13.71 -8.84 -4.48
CA VAL A 109 -12.58 -9.33 -3.67
C VAL A 109 -13.04 -10.39 -2.66
N ASN A 110 -14.12 -10.14 -1.94
CA ASN A 110 -14.66 -11.08 -0.95
C ASN A 110 -15.16 -12.37 -1.63
N THR A 111 -15.85 -12.25 -2.78
CA THR A 111 -16.38 -13.39 -3.54
C THR A 111 -15.25 -14.26 -4.08
N VAL A 112 -14.28 -13.66 -4.75
CA VAL A 112 -13.15 -14.40 -5.34
C VAL A 112 -12.31 -15.05 -4.25
N ASN A 113 -11.99 -14.31 -3.17
CA ASN A 113 -11.20 -14.85 -2.07
C ASN A 113 -11.89 -16.02 -1.35
N ALA A 114 -13.23 -16.05 -1.30
CA ALA A 114 -13.97 -17.15 -0.73
C ALA A 114 -14.01 -18.38 -1.65
N ALA A 115 -14.06 -18.16 -2.96
CA ALA A 115 -14.16 -19.23 -3.96
C ALA A 115 -12.79 -19.81 -4.36
N MET A 116 -11.73 -19.02 -4.31
CA MET A 116 -10.39 -19.36 -4.79
C MET A 116 -9.35 -19.05 -3.71
N PRO A 117 -8.89 -20.06 -2.94
CA PRO A 117 -7.72 -19.90 -2.08
C PRO A 117 -6.51 -19.60 -2.97
N GLY A 118 -5.93 -18.40 -2.85
CA GLY A 118 -4.79 -18.00 -3.68
C GLY A 118 -4.86 -16.58 -4.23
N LEU A 119 -5.97 -15.85 -4.01
CA LEU A 119 -6.09 -14.45 -4.44
C LEU A 119 -4.93 -13.58 -3.92
N LEU A 120 -4.49 -13.80 -2.67
CA LEU A 120 -3.37 -13.06 -2.11
C LEU A 120 -2.07 -13.32 -2.89
N ASP A 121 -1.80 -14.58 -3.23
CA ASP A 121 -0.58 -14.95 -3.94
C ASP A 121 -0.59 -14.43 -5.38
N GLU A 122 -1.74 -14.50 -6.06
CA GLU A 122 -1.93 -13.90 -7.36
C GLU A 122 -1.70 -12.38 -7.31
N TYR A 123 -2.28 -11.71 -6.33
CA TYR A 123 -2.10 -10.27 -6.15
C TYR A 123 -0.63 -9.90 -5.89
N LYS A 124 0.08 -10.63 -5.03
CA LYS A 124 1.52 -10.45 -4.78
C LYS A 124 2.34 -10.64 -6.05
N MET A 125 2.02 -11.64 -6.86
CA MET A 125 2.68 -11.90 -8.14
C MET A 125 2.47 -10.75 -9.13
N GLU A 126 1.25 -10.24 -9.25
CA GLU A 126 0.94 -9.13 -10.15
C GLU A 126 1.58 -7.80 -9.69
N LEU A 127 1.68 -7.56 -8.39
CA LEU A 127 2.46 -6.45 -7.83
C LEU A 127 3.94 -6.55 -8.20
N ALA A 128 4.53 -7.74 -8.06
CA ALA A 128 5.92 -7.99 -8.45
C ALA A 128 6.14 -7.80 -9.95
N ASN A 129 5.21 -8.26 -10.79
CA ASN A 129 5.24 -8.06 -12.23
C ASN A 129 5.16 -6.58 -12.60
N HIS A 130 4.31 -5.81 -11.91
CA HIS A 130 4.23 -4.36 -12.09
C HIS A 130 5.58 -3.68 -11.84
N TYR A 131 6.27 -3.99 -10.76
CA TYR A 131 7.59 -3.43 -10.47
C TYR A 131 8.65 -3.83 -11.50
N ARG A 132 8.65 -5.08 -11.97
CA ARG A 132 9.54 -5.52 -13.06
C ARG A 132 9.30 -4.72 -14.34
N ASN A 133 8.03 -4.48 -14.68
CA ASN A 133 7.66 -3.68 -15.85
C ASN A 133 8.10 -2.21 -15.73
N ILE A 134 8.05 -1.63 -14.53
CA ILE A 134 8.60 -0.29 -14.29
C ILE A 134 10.10 -0.25 -14.61
N VAL A 135 10.86 -1.23 -14.12
CA VAL A 135 12.32 -1.29 -14.35
C VAL A 135 12.64 -1.59 -15.82
N LEU A 136 11.84 -2.41 -16.51
CA LEU A 136 12.01 -2.63 -17.96
C LEU A 136 11.81 -1.33 -18.75
N ALA A 137 10.87 -0.48 -18.35
CA ALA A 137 10.61 0.81 -18.99
C ALA A 137 11.60 1.91 -18.55
N LYS A 138 12.16 1.78 -17.33
CA LYS A 138 13.05 2.76 -16.70
C LYS A 138 14.21 2.03 -16.00
N PRO A 139 15.25 1.60 -16.74
CA PRO A 139 16.35 0.79 -16.18
C PRO A 139 17.14 1.48 -15.06
N GLU A 140 17.12 2.80 -15.00
CA GLU A 140 17.75 3.59 -13.93
C GLU A 140 17.13 3.31 -12.53
N LEU A 141 15.92 2.75 -12.50
CA LEU A 141 15.23 2.37 -11.26
C LEU A 141 15.57 0.95 -10.76
N ALA A 142 16.43 0.22 -11.47
CA ALA A 142 16.78 -1.17 -11.12
C ALA A 142 17.35 -1.32 -9.71
N GLN A 143 18.00 -0.29 -9.18
CA GLN A 143 18.53 -0.27 -7.80
C GLN A 143 17.44 -0.45 -6.72
N PHE A 144 16.18 -0.11 -7.00
CA PHE A 144 15.06 -0.21 -6.06
C PHE A 144 14.29 -1.53 -6.18
N LEU A 145 14.54 -2.31 -7.25
CA LEU A 145 13.72 -3.48 -7.57
C LEU A 145 13.70 -4.53 -6.45
N GLN A 146 14.83 -4.79 -5.81
CA GLN A 146 14.93 -5.77 -4.73
C GLN A 146 14.02 -5.41 -3.55
N ASP A 147 14.01 -4.14 -3.15
CA ASP A 147 13.18 -3.66 -2.04
C ASP A 147 11.70 -3.70 -2.40
N TRP A 148 11.36 -3.32 -3.64
CA TRP A 148 10.00 -3.41 -4.15
C TRP A 148 9.47 -4.84 -4.22
N LEU A 149 10.28 -5.79 -4.69
CA LEU A 149 9.90 -7.20 -4.76
C LEU A 149 9.74 -7.80 -3.35
N ARG A 150 10.62 -7.42 -2.41
CA ARG A 150 10.50 -7.84 -1.01
C ARG A 150 9.18 -7.34 -0.41
N ARG A 151 8.83 -6.05 -0.62
CA ARG A 151 7.56 -5.48 -0.15
C ARG A 151 6.36 -6.16 -0.80
N ALA A 152 6.38 -6.43 -2.09
CA ALA A 152 5.32 -7.15 -2.78
C ALA A 152 5.11 -8.57 -2.22
N ALA A 153 6.17 -9.26 -1.83
CA ALA A 153 6.13 -10.65 -1.33
C ALA A 153 5.68 -10.79 0.13
N GLN A 154 5.82 -9.78 0.97
CA GLN A 154 5.31 -9.79 2.36
C GLN A 154 3.78 -9.99 2.38
#